data_0b2ad98198719c8feb85cd5301cf4c5f
#
_entry.id   0b2ad98198719c8feb85cd5301cf4c5f
#
_cell.length_a   1.000
_cell.length_b   1.000
_cell.length_c   1.000
_cell.angle_alpha   90.00
_cell.angle_beta   90.00
_cell.angle_gamma   90.00
#
_symmetry.space_group_name_H-M   'P 1'
#
loop_
_entity.id
_entity.type
_entity.pdbx_description
1 polymer ?
#
loop_
_entity_poly.entity_id
_entity_poly.type
_entity_poly.pdbx_seq_one_letter_code
_entity_poly.pdbx_strand_id
1 'polypeptide(L)'
;MQRRYFSTASIASIASFLAISCITLAAAVAPLTAAAQERIGVLMLHGKNPGNNQDPNFSPLKATFERQGWLATVPDMPWSRSRYLDGGLDKAMAEIAGHIKGLRDQGATKIVIIGHSMGVPAGMAYAARGGDVDALVGLAPGHAPVGYYTQPWGKPVHDSINEARALVAAGKGDSRERFSDINQGRQQAVVTTAKDFLSYFDPTSDAEMSVTAPRIPAKVAVMTVIGEKDPLFKWIRGYYVDKLPANPKNKYLEVSGGHLDTPRVASDEIVAWIKTAVAP
;
A
#
# COMPACT_ATOMS: atom_id res chain seq x y z
N MET A 1 -79.57 -28.45 79.58
CA MET A 1 -80.33 -29.59 79.06
C MET A 1 -79.77 -30.01 77.76
N GLN A 2 -79.53 -31.36 77.57
CA GLN A 2 -79.25 -32.16 76.36
C GLN A 2 -77.92 -31.76 75.59
N ARG A 3 -76.87 -32.46 75.72
CA ARG A 3 -76.44 -33.82 75.24
C ARG A 3 -76.77 -34.11 73.77
N ARG A 4 -75.71 -34.32 72.94
CA ARG A 4 -75.44 -35.51 72.13
C ARG A 4 -74.24 -35.25 71.20
N TYR A 5 -73.13 -35.92 71.33
CA TYR A 5 -72.64 -37.26 70.91
C TYR A 5 -72.15 -37.30 69.42
N PHE A 6 -70.88 -37.51 69.30
CA PHE A 6 -70.06 -38.37 68.41
C PHE A 6 -70.36 -38.48 66.93
N SER A 7 -69.28 -38.27 66.12
CA SER A 7 -68.76 -39.37 65.31
C SER A 7 -67.36 -39.02 64.78
N THR A 8 -66.47 -39.94 64.99
CA THR A 8 -65.08 -40.01 64.44
C THR A 8 -65.15 -40.61 63.05
N ALA A 9 -64.54 -39.99 62.05
CA ALA A 9 -64.20 -40.64 60.79
C ALA A 9 -62.76 -40.26 60.40
N SER A 10 -61.89 -41.24 60.49
CA SER A 10 -60.56 -41.23 59.95
C SER A 10 -60.58 -41.17 58.43
N ILE A 11 -59.93 -40.25 57.84
CA ILE A 11 -59.63 -40.26 56.42
C ILE A 11 -58.08 -40.17 56.21
N ALA A 12 -57.62 -41.20 55.53
CA ALA A 12 -56.18 -41.39 55.23
C ALA A 12 -55.67 -40.30 54.28
N SER A 13 -54.54 -39.74 54.66
CA SER A 13 -53.78 -38.77 53.84
C SER A 13 -53.07 -39.50 52.70
N ILE A 14 -53.49 -39.23 51.48
CA ILE A 14 -52.71 -39.59 50.31
C ILE A 14 -51.78 -38.40 49.98
N ALA A 15 -50.51 -38.56 50.32
CA ALA A 15 -49.48 -37.60 49.92
C ALA A 15 -49.06 -37.83 48.47
N SER A 16 -49.58 -37.01 47.57
CA SER A 16 -49.11 -36.99 46.20
C SER A 16 -47.81 -36.16 46.09
N PHE A 17 -46.70 -36.84 45.90
CA PHE A 17 -45.43 -36.19 45.55
C PHE A 17 -45.47 -35.73 44.08
N LEU A 18 -45.66 -34.45 43.87
CA LEU A 18 -45.36 -33.79 42.57
C LEU A 18 -43.84 -33.55 42.48
N ALA A 19 -43.17 -34.46 41.78
CA ALA A 19 -41.78 -34.24 41.37
C ALA A 19 -41.77 -33.21 40.20
N ILE A 20 -41.44 -31.94 40.52
CA ILE A 20 -41.16 -30.91 39.52
C ILE A 20 -39.75 -31.17 38.96
N SER A 21 -39.65 -31.81 37.80
CA SER A 21 -38.41 -31.93 37.05
C SER A 21 -38.05 -30.56 36.47
N CYS A 22 -37.18 -29.82 37.12
CA CYS A 22 -36.53 -28.66 36.52
C CYS A 22 -35.53 -29.16 35.49
N ILE A 23 -35.94 -29.19 34.22
CA ILE A 23 -35.00 -29.33 33.08
C ILE A 23 -34.30 -27.98 32.94
N THR A 24 -33.13 -27.87 33.48
CA THR A 24 -32.21 -26.74 33.20
C THR A 24 -31.67 -26.88 31.76
N LEU A 25 -32.30 -26.19 30.84
CA LEU A 25 -31.79 -26.04 29.47
C LEU A 25 -30.51 -25.16 29.54
N ALA A 26 -29.35 -25.80 29.70
CA ALA A 26 -28.08 -25.13 29.55
C ALA A 26 -27.90 -24.77 28.07
N ALA A 27 -28.35 -23.58 27.69
CA ALA A 27 -28.01 -23.02 26.37
C ALA A 27 -26.50 -22.83 26.35
N ALA A 28 -25.79 -23.72 25.63
CA ALA A 28 -24.40 -23.55 25.28
C ALA A 28 -24.29 -22.30 24.40
N VAL A 29 -23.99 -21.16 25.01
CA VAL A 29 -23.57 -19.95 24.30
C VAL A 29 -22.17 -20.26 23.76
N ALA A 30 -22.10 -20.81 22.54
CA ALA A 30 -20.86 -20.85 21.80
C ALA A 30 -20.39 -19.41 21.63
N PRO A 31 -19.15 -19.07 22.00
CA PRO A 31 -18.63 -17.75 21.71
C PRO A 31 -18.68 -17.59 20.18
N LEU A 32 -19.52 -16.69 19.70
CA LEU A 32 -19.41 -16.14 18.35
C LEU A 32 -18.02 -15.47 18.34
N THR A 33 -17.03 -16.18 17.82
CA THR A 33 -15.78 -15.56 17.43
C THR A 33 -16.17 -14.52 16.38
N ALA A 34 -16.35 -13.28 16.79
CA ALA A 34 -16.48 -12.16 15.86
C ALA A 34 -15.24 -12.25 14.97
N ALA A 35 -15.41 -12.66 13.71
CA ALA A 35 -14.35 -12.57 12.74
C ALA A 35 -13.86 -11.13 12.82
N ALA A 36 -12.58 -10.94 13.19
CA ALA A 36 -12.02 -9.61 13.33
C ALA A 36 -12.26 -8.90 12.00
N GLN A 37 -13.05 -7.83 12.03
CA GLN A 37 -13.41 -7.09 10.82
C GLN A 37 -12.09 -6.64 10.16
N GLU A 38 -11.88 -7.03 8.90
CA GLU A 38 -10.69 -6.64 8.16
C GLU A 38 -10.60 -5.12 8.12
N ARG A 39 -9.54 -4.60 8.72
CA ARG A 39 -9.26 -3.17 8.77
C ARG A 39 -8.13 -2.86 7.80
N ILE A 40 -8.44 -2.16 6.72
CA ILE A 40 -7.48 -1.82 5.68
C ILE A 40 -6.68 -0.60 6.10
N GLY A 41 -5.35 -0.72 6.06
CA GLY A 41 -4.39 0.37 6.16
C GLY A 41 -3.85 0.73 4.78
N VAL A 42 -3.94 2.00 4.39
CA VAL A 42 -3.49 2.52 3.11
C VAL A 42 -2.32 3.46 3.32
N LEU A 43 -1.15 3.07 2.82
CA LEU A 43 0.02 3.93 2.73
C LEU A 43 0.09 4.56 1.34
N MET A 44 0.02 5.88 1.28
CA MET A 44 0.02 6.63 0.03
C MET A 44 1.39 7.29 -0.20
N LEU A 45 2.09 6.89 -1.27
CA LEU A 45 3.41 7.38 -1.66
C LEU A 45 3.29 8.35 -2.83
N HIS A 46 3.56 9.63 -2.58
CA HIS A 46 3.44 10.71 -3.57
C HIS A 46 4.54 10.69 -4.65
N GLY A 47 4.40 11.51 -5.69
CA GLY A 47 5.39 11.72 -6.73
C GLY A 47 6.64 12.46 -6.25
N LYS A 48 7.74 12.39 -7.03
CA LYS A 48 8.97 13.11 -6.67
C LYS A 48 8.82 14.63 -6.85
N ASN A 49 9.78 15.38 -6.31
CA ASN A 49 9.88 16.84 -6.46
C ASN A 49 9.41 17.30 -7.88
N PRO A 50 8.41 18.22 -8.01
CA PRO A 50 7.87 19.09 -6.95
C PRO A 50 6.75 18.49 -6.08
N GLY A 51 6.42 17.19 -6.21
CA GLY A 51 5.42 16.51 -5.38
C GLY A 51 5.81 16.42 -3.89
N ASN A 52 4.82 16.30 -3.05
CA ASN A 52 4.95 16.06 -1.62
C ASN A 52 3.65 15.45 -1.06
N ASN A 53 3.57 15.28 0.25
CA ASN A 53 2.40 14.74 0.95
C ASN A 53 1.15 15.64 0.91
N GLN A 54 1.22 16.83 0.35
CA GLN A 54 0.11 17.78 0.16
C GLN A 54 -0.23 17.98 -1.33
N ASP A 55 0.25 17.10 -2.21
CA ASP A 55 -0.03 17.19 -3.65
C ASP A 55 -1.55 17.21 -3.91
N PRO A 56 -2.08 18.26 -4.55
CA PRO A 56 -3.53 18.45 -4.73
C PRO A 56 -4.16 17.42 -5.67
N ASN A 57 -3.38 16.73 -6.48
CA ASN A 57 -3.87 15.69 -7.38
C ASN A 57 -3.91 14.31 -6.73
N PHE A 58 -3.18 14.10 -5.65
CA PHE A 58 -3.00 12.79 -5.00
C PHE A 58 -3.52 12.75 -3.56
N SER A 59 -3.16 13.73 -2.74
CA SER A 59 -3.52 13.75 -1.31
C SER A 59 -5.04 13.68 -1.03
N PRO A 60 -5.94 14.25 -1.86
CA PRO A 60 -7.39 14.16 -1.65
C PRO A 60 -7.94 12.73 -1.65
N LEU A 61 -7.25 11.75 -2.29
CA LEU A 61 -7.63 10.34 -2.23
C LEU A 61 -7.67 9.80 -0.79
N LYS A 62 -6.87 10.36 0.12
CA LYS A 62 -6.91 10.01 1.55
C LYS A 62 -8.32 10.09 2.12
N ALA A 63 -9.02 11.20 1.88
CA ALA A 63 -10.40 11.38 2.35
C ALA A 63 -11.37 10.34 1.72
N THR A 64 -11.11 9.89 0.49
CA THR A 64 -11.91 8.84 -0.15
C THR A 64 -11.74 7.52 0.59
N PHE A 65 -10.55 7.16 0.99
CA PHE A 65 -10.28 5.93 1.76
C PHE A 65 -10.82 6.02 3.19
N GLU A 66 -10.67 7.16 3.84
CA GLU A 66 -11.22 7.39 5.19
C GLU A 66 -12.75 7.28 5.22
N ARG A 67 -13.45 7.73 4.16
CA ARG A 67 -14.91 7.51 4.03
C ARG A 67 -15.30 6.03 3.89
N GLN A 68 -14.37 5.15 3.49
CA GLN A 68 -14.59 3.71 3.51
C GLN A 68 -14.34 3.08 4.90
N GLY A 69 -13.96 3.87 5.90
CA GLY A 69 -13.54 3.38 7.22
C GLY A 69 -12.11 2.84 7.25
N TRP A 70 -11.30 3.11 6.23
CA TRP A 70 -9.91 2.66 6.16
C TRP A 70 -8.98 3.63 6.86
N LEU A 71 -7.88 3.12 7.41
CA LEU A 71 -6.78 3.96 7.89
C LEU A 71 -5.97 4.42 6.67
N ALA A 72 -5.71 5.72 6.53
CA ALA A 72 -4.92 6.21 5.41
C ALA A 72 -3.89 7.26 5.87
N THR A 73 -2.67 7.15 5.34
CA THR A 73 -1.60 8.10 5.61
C THR A 73 -0.85 8.47 4.33
N VAL A 74 -0.44 9.74 4.24
CA VAL A 74 0.38 10.30 3.14
C VAL A 74 1.61 10.93 3.77
N PRO A 75 2.69 10.18 4.02
CA PRO A 75 3.92 10.73 4.57
C PRO A 75 4.68 11.58 3.57
N ASP A 76 5.54 12.48 4.08
CA ASP A 76 6.50 13.23 3.28
C ASP A 76 7.76 12.38 3.07
N MET A 77 7.92 11.81 1.88
CA MET A 77 8.96 10.82 1.56
C MET A 77 10.29 11.48 1.14
N PRO A 78 11.42 10.76 1.20
CA PRO A 78 12.75 11.30 0.86
C PRO A 78 12.87 11.97 -0.51
N TRP A 79 12.02 11.65 -1.45
CA TRP A 79 11.98 12.24 -2.80
C TRP A 79 11.07 13.46 -2.94
N SER A 80 10.50 13.96 -1.84
CA SER A 80 9.60 15.12 -1.84
C SER A 80 10.32 16.41 -2.22
N ARG A 81 9.52 17.46 -2.48
CA ARG A 81 10.04 18.81 -2.73
C ARG A 81 10.92 19.32 -1.60
N SER A 82 10.57 19.06 -0.35
CA SER A 82 11.25 19.57 0.84
C SER A 82 12.51 18.79 1.21
N ARG A 83 12.61 17.54 0.75
CA ARG A 83 13.65 16.61 1.19
C ARG A 83 14.57 16.15 0.06
N TYR A 84 14.25 16.39 -1.13
CA TYR A 84 14.73 15.90 -2.42
C TYR A 84 16.03 15.08 -2.38
N LEU A 85 15.85 13.76 -2.24
CA LEU A 85 16.88 12.73 -2.05
C LEU A 85 17.80 13.02 -0.84
N ASP A 86 17.18 13.25 0.31
CA ASP A 86 17.89 13.42 1.59
C ASP A 86 18.47 12.11 2.16
N GLY A 87 18.45 11.06 1.37
CA GLY A 87 19.03 9.75 1.60
C GLY A 87 18.68 8.79 0.50
N GLY A 88 19.33 7.62 0.47
CA GLY A 88 19.16 6.60 -0.54
C GLY A 88 17.83 5.82 -0.42
N LEU A 89 17.63 4.91 -1.36
CA LEU A 89 16.43 4.05 -1.41
C LEU A 89 16.25 3.22 -0.14
N ASP A 90 17.35 2.81 0.52
CA ASP A 90 17.27 2.04 1.78
C ASP A 90 16.64 2.85 2.91
N LYS A 91 16.95 4.17 2.99
CA LYS A 91 16.27 5.08 3.91
C LYS A 91 14.77 5.14 3.61
N ALA A 92 14.41 5.26 2.33
CA ALA A 92 13.00 5.26 1.93
C ALA A 92 12.29 3.95 2.32
N MET A 93 12.93 2.79 2.15
CA MET A 93 12.38 1.49 2.57
C MET A 93 12.16 1.44 4.08
N ALA A 94 13.09 1.93 4.88
CA ALA A 94 12.96 2.00 6.33
C ALA A 94 11.80 2.92 6.76
N GLU A 95 11.63 4.07 6.11
CA GLU A 95 10.51 4.99 6.37
C GLU A 95 9.16 4.35 5.99
N ILE A 96 9.06 3.69 4.83
CA ILE A 96 7.87 2.93 4.42
C ILE A 96 7.52 1.88 5.48
N ALA A 97 8.49 1.09 5.94
CA ALA A 97 8.29 0.09 6.99
C ALA A 97 7.77 0.71 8.29
N GLY A 98 8.32 1.87 8.69
CA GLY A 98 7.89 2.60 9.88
C GLY A 98 6.42 3.08 9.77
N HIS A 99 6.02 3.60 8.62
CA HIS A 99 4.64 4.03 8.37
C HIS A 99 3.66 2.86 8.35
N ILE A 100 4.05 1.72 7.75
CA ILE A 100 3.25 0.49 7.76
C ILE A 100 3.09 -0.03 9.19
N LYS A 101 4.18 -0.05 9.97
CA LYS A 101 4.10 -0.38 11.40
C LYS A 101 3.10 0.51 12.12
N GLY A 102 3.12 1.82 11.87
CA GLY A 102 2.16 2.76 12.44
C GLY A 102 0.71 2.45 12.07
N LEU A 103 0.43 1.98 10.85
CA LEU A 103 -0.90 1.51 10.44
C LEU A 103 -1.28 0.20 11.15
N ARG A 104 -0.34 -0.75 11.28
CA ARG A 104 -0.54 -2.00 12.04
C ARG A 104 -0.83 -1.73 13.52
N ASP A 105 -0.08 -0.83 14.14
CA ASP A 105 -0.28 -0.43 15.54
C ASP A 105 -1.68 0.22 15.77
N GLN A 106 -2.25 0.85 14.75
CA GLN A 106 -3.62 1.35 14.73
C GLN A 106 -4.67 0.27 14.43
N GLY A 107 -4.26 -0.97 14.24
CA GLY A 107 -5.13 -2.13 14.04
C GLY A 107 -5.40 -2.50 12.58
N ALA A 108 -4.60 -2.02 11.62
CA ALA A 108 -4.72 -2.48 10.24
C ALA A 108 -4.36 -3.98 10.15
N THR A 109 -5.26 -4.79 9.60
CA THR A 109 -5.07 -6.22 9.34
C THR A 109 -4.61 -6.49 7.91
N LYS A 110 -4.88 -5.55 6.99
CA LYS A 110 -4.43 -5.57 5.59
C LYS A 110 -3.70 -4.27 5.27
N ILE A 111 -2.62 -4.36 4.52
CA ILE A 111 -1.84 -3.20 4.06
C ILE A 111 -1.92 -3.08 2.55
N VAL A 112 -2.29 -1.90 2.10
CA VAL A 112 -2.26 -1.51 0.69
C VAL A 112 -1.30 -0.34 0.53
N ILE A 113 -0.35 -0.46 -0.39
CA ILE A 113 0.48 0.68 -0.80
C ILE A 113 -0.10 1.25 -2.10
N ILE A 114 -0.31 2.56 -2.13
CA ILE A 114 -0.71 3.29 -3.33
C ILE A 114 0.41 4.26 -3.67
N GLY A 115 1.06 4.03 -4.80
CA GLY A 115 2.09 4.91 -5.33
C GLY A 115 1.55 5.80 -6.45
N HIS A 116 1.97 7.05 -6.50
CA HIS A 116 1.83 7.92 -7.66
C HIS A 116 3.21 8.28 -8.19
N SER A 117 3.41 8.18 -9.51
CA SER A 117 4.69 8.52 -10.15
C SER A 117 5.88 7.80 -9.48
N MET A 118 6.82 8.50 -8.84
CA MET A 118 7.94 7.95 -8.07
C MET A 118 7.51 7.04 -6.92
N GLY A 119 6.32 7.25 -6.36
CA GLY A 119 5.78 6.38 -5.32
C GLY A 119 5.51 4.95 -5.81
N VAL A 120 5.34 4.75 -7.13
CA VAL A 120 5.12 3.40 -7.70
C VAL A 120 6.38 2.54 -7.59
N PRO A 121 7.55 2.92 -8.17
CA PRO A 121 8.76 2.12 -8.03
C PRO A 121 9.19 1.94 -6.58
N ALA A 122 8.94 2.93 -5.70
CA ALA A 122 9.24 2.78 -4.28
C ALA A 122 8.35 1.71 -3.61
N GLY A 123 7.05 1.69 -3.87
CA GLY A 123 6.15 0.65 -3.39
C GLY A 123 6.49 -0.74 -3.94
N MET A 124 6.85 -0.82 -5.23
CA MET A 124 7.32 -2.06 -5.86
C MET A 124 8.63 -2.56 -5.25
N ALA A 125 9.60 -1.67 -5.01
CA ALA A 125 10.85 -2.01 -4.35
C ALA A 125 10.62 -2.59 -2.95
N TYR A 126 9.73 -1.95 -2.18
CA TYR A 126 9.38 -2.43 -0.85
C TYR A 126 8.77 -3.84 -0.88
N ALA A 127 7.82 -4.09 -1.78
CA ALA A 127 7.22 -5.41 -1.95
C ALA A 127 8.22 -6.46 -2.45
N ALA A 128 9.06 -6.11 -3.43
CA ALA A 128 10.08 -6.99 -4.00
C ALA A 128 11.17 -7.40 -2.97
N ARG A 129 11.38 -6.58 -1.95
CA ARG A 129 12.27 -6.86 -0.80
C ARG A 129 11.57 -7.65 0.31
N GLY A 130 10.35 -8.12 0.11
CA GLY A 130 9.59 -8.91 1.08
C GLY A 130 8.92 -8.06 2.17
N GLY A 131 8.67 -6.79 1.91
CA GLY A 131 7.97 -5.90 2.82
C GLY A 131 6.54 -6.35 3.13
N ASP A 132 6.01 -5.90 4.26
CA ASP A 132 4.65 -6.20 4.73
C ASP A 132 3.62 -5.42 3.90
N VAL A 133 3.10 -6.07 2.85
CA VAL A 133 2.09 -5.51 1.95
C VAL A 133 1.19 -6.61 1.39
N ASP A 134 -0.11 -6.38 1.34
CA ASP A 134 -1.10 -7.31 0.80
C ASP A 134 -1.46 -6.96 -0.66
N ALA A 135 -1.46 -5.68 -1.04
CA ALA A 135 -1.75 -5.23 -2.40
C ALA A 135 -1.03 -3.92 -2.75
N LEU A 136 -0.75 -3.72 -4.04
CA LEU A 136 -0.13 -2.51 -4.59
C LEU A 136 -1.05 -1.85 -5.61
N VAL A 137 -1.14 -0.52 -5.58
CA VAL A 137 -1.77 0.28 -6.63
C VAL A 137 -0.74 1.26 -7.18
N GLY A 138 -0.40 1.15 -8.46
CA GLY A 138 0.46 2.06 -9.18
C GLY A 138 -0.35 3.03 -10.03
N LEU A 139 -0.30 4.32 -9.70
CA LEU A 139 -1.02 5.38 -10.39
C LEU A 139 -0.03 6.21 -11.22
N ALA A 140 -0.24 6.28 -12.53
CA ALA A 140 0.66 6.97 -13.44
C ALA A 140 2.13 6.69 -13.09
N PRO A 141 2.60 5.44 -13.21
CA PRO A 141 3.97 5.08 -12.84
C PRO A 141 4.99 6.00 -13.50
N GLY A 142 5.97 6.45 -12.73
CA GLY A 142 7.02 7.35 -13.22
C GLY A 142 8.37 6.98 -12.64
N HIS A 143 9.40 7.73 -13.04
CA HIS A 143 10.79 7.45 -12.67
C HIS A 143 11.26 6.10 -13.22
N ALA A 144 11.77 6.11 -14.45
CA ALA A 144 12.22 4.93 -15.19
C ALA A 144 13.73 5.02 -15.44
N PRO A 145 14.59 4.51 -14.53
CA PRO A 145 16.05 4.54 -14.65
C PRO A 145 16.59 4.03 -16.00
N VAL A 146 16.05 2.93 -16.51
CA VAL A 146 16.40 2.42 -17.85
C VAL A 146 16.10 3.47 -18.93
N GLY A 147 14.98 4.18 -18.85
CA GLY A 147 14.64 5.24 -19.79
C GLY A 147 15.64 6.39 -19.74
N TYR A 148 16.02 6.86 -18.55
CA TYR A 148 17.06 7.88 -18.40
C TYR A 148 18.41 7.44 -18.94
N TYR A 149 18.74 6.17 -18.80
CA TYR A 149 20.06 5.66 -19.21
C TYR A 149 20.14 5.36 -20.70
N THR A 150 19.06 4.93 -21.35
CA THR A 150 19.08 4.42 -22.72
C THR A 150 18.53 5.40 -23.75
N GLN A 151 17.66 6.34 -23.35
CA GLN A 151 17.00 7.24 -24.30
C GLN A 151 17.78 8.56 -24.47
N PRO A 152 17.80 9.13 -25.69
CA PRO A 152 18.54 10.37 -25.96
C PRO A 152 18.14 11.54 -25.06
N TRP A 153 16.86 11.63 -24.68
CA TRP A 153 16.36 12.69 -23.80
C TRP A 153 16.90 12.55 -22.35
N GLY A 154 17.33 11.35 -21.98
CA GLY A 154 17.89 11.07 -20.65
C GLY A 154 19.37 11.39 -20.48
N LYS A 155 20.08 11.85 -21.55
CA LYS A 155 21.53 12.06 -21.53
C LYS A 155 22.08 12.77 -20.30
N PRO A 156 21.52 13.89 -19.80
CA PRO A 156 22.06 14.53 -18.60
C PRO A 156 22.04 13.62 -17.35
N VAL A 157 21.03 12.78 -17.22
CA VAL A 157 20.94 11.80 -16.12
C VAL A 157 21.88 10.62 -16.34
N HIS A 158 21.96 10.13 -17.60
CA HIS A 158 22.93 9.10 -17.99
C HIS A 158 24.37 9.50 -17.62
N ASP A 159 24.77 10.75 -17.95
CA ASP A 159 26.10 11.24 -17.64
C ASP A 159 26.32 11.30 -16.12
N SER A 160 25.33 11.76 -15.36
CA SER A 160 25.35 11.77 -13.89
C SER A 160 25.41 10.35 -13.28
N ILE A 161 24.76 9.36 -13.86
CA ILE A 161 24.87 7.96 -13.42
C ILE A 161 26.30 7.46 -13.59
N ASN A 162 26.92 7.73 -14.74
CA ASN A 162 28.30 7.31 -14.98
C ASN A 162 29.31 8.04 -14.08
N GLU A 163 29.11 9.34 -13.81
CA GLU A 163 29.88 10.10 -12.84
C GLU A 163 29.75 9.50 -11.43
N ALA A 164 28.53 9.23 -10.97
CA ALA A 164 28.29 8.63 -9.66
C ALA A 164 28.91 7.23 -9.53
N ARG A 165 28.85 6.42 -10.58
CA ARG A 165 29.53 5.10 -10.63
C ARG A 165 31.04 5.24 -10.51
N ALA A 166 31.64 6.21 -11.20
CA ALA A 166 33.07 6.50 -11.11
C ALA A 166 33.47 6.94 -9.68
N LEU A 167 32.66 7.77 -9.04
CA LEU A 167 32.89 8.19 -7.66
C LEU A 167 32.82 6.99 -6.70
N VAL A 168 31.85 6.12 -6.84
CA VAL A 168 31.73 4.89 -6.02
C VAL A 168 32.95 3.99 -6.25
N ALA A 169 33.35 3.76 -7.49
CA ALA A 169 34.53 2.95 -7.83
C ALA A 169 35.85 3.54 -7.25
N ALA A 170 35.94 4.87 -7.14
CA ALA A 170 37.07 5.56 -6.53
C ALA A 170 37.02 5.63 -4.98
N GLY A 171 36.04 4.94 -4.33
CA GLY A 171 35.86 4.98 -2.87
C GLY A 171 35.27 6.30 -2.35
N LYS A 172 34.71 7.12 -3.24
CA LYS A 172 34.10 8.44 -2.93
C LYS A 172 32.57 8.38 -2.98
N GLY A 173 31.97 7.22 -2.76
CA GLY A 173 30.52 7.03 -2.87
C GLY A 173 29.71 7.88 -1.90
N ASP A 174 30.29 8.33 -0.77
CA ASP A 174 29.65 9.20 0.21
C ASP A 174 29.88 10.70 -0.06
N SER A 175 30.63 11.06 -1.13
CA SER A 175 30.74 12.43 -1.57
C SER A 175 29.42 12.97 -2.06
N ARG A 176 29.05 14.17 -1.60
CA ARG A 176 27.84 14.88 -2.08
C ARG A 176 28.21 15.70 -3.30
N GLU A 177 27.55 15.41 -4.38
CA GLU A 177 27.74 16.07 -5.67
C GLU A 177 26.42 16.55 -6.25
N ARG A 178 26.50 17.30 -7.32
CA ARG A 178 25.35 17.84 -8.04
C ARG A 178 25.09 17.00 -9.28
N PHE A 179 24.09 16.14 -9.21
CA PHE A 179 23.64 15.29 -10.31
C PHE A 179 22.44 15.88 -11.04
N SER A 180 22.19 15.40 -12.26
CA SER A 180 21.02 15.76 -13.04
C SER A 180 19.84 14.79 -12.77
N ASP A 181 18.65 15.35 -12.67
CA ASP A 181 17.38 14.60 -12.77
C ASP A 181 16.48 15.23 -13.83
N ILE A 182 15.59 14.44 -14.41
CA ILE A 182 14.55 14.90 -15.32
C ILE A 182 13.20 14.51 -14.75
N ASN A 183 12.32 15.50 -14.59
CA ASN A 183 10.96 15.28 -14.18
C ASN A 183 10.00 16.01 -15.13
N GLN A 184 9.07 15.27 -15.74
CA GLN A 184 8.09 15.79 -16.70
C GLN A 184 8.74 16.65 -17.81
N GLY A 185 9.84 16.15 -18.37
CA GLY A 185 10.61 16.83 -19.44
C GLY A 185 11.45 18.02 -18.97
N ARG A 186 11.48 18.34 -17.69
CA ARG A 186 12.30 19.42 -17.11
C ARG A 186 13.52 18.86 -16.39
N GLN A 187 14.69 19.30 -16.81
CA GLN A 187 15.94 19.01 -16.12
C GLN A 187 16.01 19.81 -14.81
N GLN A 188 16.40 19.16 -13.75
CA GLN A 188 16.65 19.77 -12.43
C GLN A 188 17.88 19.15 -11.81
N ALA A 189 18.48 19.85 -10.84
CA ALA A 189 19.61 19.34 -10.11
C ALA A 189 19.16 18.66 -8.80
N VAL A 190 19.86 17.60 -8.44
CA VAL A 190 19.79 16.98 -7.12
C VAL A 190 21.16 16.97 -6.49
N VAL A 191 21.26 17.40 -5.23
CA VAL A 191 22.52 17.38 -4.45
C VAL A 191 22.41 16.29 -3.40
N THR A 192 23.12 15.19 -3.62
CA THR A 192 23.07 14.02 -2.75
C THR A 192 24.39 13.25 -2.83
N THR A 193 24.55 12.15 -2.10
CA THR A 193 25.76 11.31 -2.26
C THR A 193 25.67 10.49 -3.55
N ALA A 194 26.83 10.10 -4.10
CA ALA A 194 26.86 9.25 -5.29
C ALA A 194 26.14 7.91 -5.06
N LYS A 195 26.27 7.32 -3.88
CA LYS A 195 25.56 6.07 -3.50
C LYS A 195 24.05 6.27 -3.48
N ASP A 196 23.59 7.36 -2.85
CA ASP A 196 22.16 7.65 -2.76
C ASP A 196 21.57 7.93 -4.13
N PHE A 197 22.29 8.71 -4.98
CA PHE A 197 21.87 8.95 -6.36
C PHE A 197 21.70 7.63 -7.14
N LEU A 198 22.71 6.76 -7.12
CA LEU A 198 22.65 5.48 -7.83
C LEU A 198 21.54 4.57 -7.32
N SER A 199 21.22 4.63 -6.03
CA SER A 199 20.14 3.80 -5.48
C SER A 199 18.77 4.10 -6.10
N TYR A 200 18.57 5.30 -6.64
CA TYR A 200 17.37 5.70 -7.36
C TYR A 200 17.52 5.66 -8.87
N PHE A 201 18.69 6.01 -9.41
CA PHE A 201 18.84 6.30 -10.85
C PHE A 201 19.58 5.22 -11.63
N ASP A 202 20.30 4.32 -10.96
CA ASP A 202 20.97 3.22 -11.67
C ASP A 202 19.94 2.27 -12.29
N PRO A 203 20.03 1.93 -13.59
CA PRO A 203 19.10 1.01 -14.24
C PRO A 203 19.09 -0.41 -13.66
N THR A 204 20.04 -0.76 -12.79
CA THR A 204 20.09 -2.04 -12.06
C THR A 204 19.57 -1.92 -10.63
N SER A 205 19.21 -0.72 -10.17
CA SER A 205 18.71 -0.50 -8.81
C SER A 205 17.29 -1.04 -8.61
N ASP A 206 16.88 -1.19 -7.35
CA ASP A 206 15.50 -1.54 -7.01
C ASP A 206 14.49 -0.41 -7.28
N ALA A 207 14.92 0.78 -7.66
CA ALA A 207 14.02 1.83 -8.16
C ALA A 207 13.61 1.61 -9.63
N GLU A 208 14.21 0.63 -10.31
CA GLU A 208 13.86 0.26 -11.68
C GLU A 208 12.71 -0.77 -11.66
N MET A 209 11.53 -0.35 -12.17
CA MET A 209 10.32 -1.17 -12.12
C MET A 209 10.46 -2.49 -12.90
N SER A 210 11.21 -2.50 -13.99
CA SER A 210 11.42 -3.72 -14.78
C SER A 210 12.30 -4.77 -14.06
N VAL A 211 13.09 -4.33 -13.08
CA VAL A 211 13.89 -5.17 -12.20
C VAL A 211 13.07 -5.69 -11.02
N THR A 212 12.21 -4.86 -10.44
CA THR A 212 11.44 -5.22 -9.24
C THR A 212 10.15 -5.96 -9.56
N ALA A 213 9.48 -5.69 -10.67
CA ALA A 213 8.21 -6.33 -11.03
C ALA A 213 8.23 -7.87 -10.92
N PRO A 214 9.19 -8.60 -11.53
CA PRO A 214 9.22 -10.06 -11.46
C PRO A 214 9.55 -10.60 -10.07
N ARG A 215 10.03 -9.76 -9.15
CA ARG A 215 10.42 -10.11 -7.78
C ARG A 215 9.33 -9.86 -6.75
N ILE A 216 8.22 -9.21 -7.15
CA ILE A 216 7.07 -9.02 -6.26
C ILE A 216 6.50 -10.41 -5.91
N PRO A 217 6.23 -10.72 -4.63
CA PRO A 217 5.63 -12.01 -4.27
C PRO A 217 4.29 -12.23 -4.99
N ALA A 218 4.08 -13.40 -5.58
CA ALA A 218 2.86 -13.72 -6.35
C ALA A 218 1.54 -13.54 -5.56
N LYS A 219 1.60 -13.61 -4.22
CA LYS A 219 0.45 -13.35 -3.34
C LYS A 219 0.02 -11.88 -3.31
N VAL A 220 0.90 -10.94 -3.66
CA VAL A 220 0.63 -9.51 -3.67
C VAL A 220 -0.05 -9.15 -4.97
N ALA A 221 -1.32 -8.79 -4.92
CA ALA A 221 -2.04 -8.30 -6.08
C ALA A 221 -1.57 -6.89 -6.48
N VAL A 222 -1.46 -6.64 -7.79
CA VAL A 222 -0.99 -5.34 -8.31
C VAL A 222 -2.02 -4.76 -9.28
N MET A 223 -2.48 -3.54 -9.00
CA MET A 223 -3.24 -2.73 -9.93
C MET A 223 -2.34 -1.65 -10.51
N THR A 224 -2.30 -1.55 -11.82
CA THR A 224 -1.64 -0.44 -12.54
C THR A 224 -2.69 0.40 -13.24
N VAL A 225 -2.67 1.71 -12.99
CA VAL A 225 -3.55 2.68 -13.65
C VAL A 225 -2.71 3.71 -14.39
N ILE A 226 -3.01 3.93 -15.64
CA ILE A 226 -2.30 4.89 -16.49
C ILE A 226 -3.29 5.75 -17.29
N GLY A 227 -3.01 7.04 -17.39
CA GLY A 227 -3.78 7.95 -18.23
C GLY A 227 -3.37 7.86 -19.70
N GLU A 228 -4.32 7.90 -20.63
CA GLU A 228 -4.07 7.82 -22.09
C GLU A 228 -3.13 8.93 -22.62
N LYS A 229 -3.04 10.05 -21.89
CA LYS A 229 -2.16 11.19 -22.21
C LYS A 229 -0.85 11.18 -21.40
N ASP A 230 -0.60 10.14 -20.62
CA ASP A 230 0.66 10.00 -19.88
C ASP A 230 1.81 9.74 -20.86
N PRO A 231 2.98 10.36 -20.69
CA PRO A 231 4.15 10.11 -21.55
C PRO A 231 4.58 8.64 -21.59
N LEU A 232 4.33 7.86 -20.53
CA LEU A 232 4.68 6.45 -20.45
C LEU A 232 3.56 5.51 -20.91
N PHE A 233 2.41 6.02 -21.32
CA PHE A 233 1.22 5.22 -21.68
C PHE A 233 1.54 4.03 -22.58
N LYS A 234 2.27 4.29 -23.69
CA LYS A 234 2.62 3.26 -24.68
C LYS A 234 3.68 2.26 -24.20
N TRP A 235 4.38 2.57 -23.11
CA TRP A 235 5.54 1.80 -22.66
C TRP A 235 5.25 0.96 -21.41
N ILE A 236 4.39 1.44 -20.54
CA ILE A 236 4.28 0.94 -19.18
C ILE A 236 3.90 -0.54 -19.12
N ARG A 237 3.07 -1.00 -20.04
CA ARG A 237 2.62 -2.40 -20.07
C ARG A 237 3.79 -3.36 -20.30
N GLY A 238 4.51 -3.23 -21.40
CA GLY A 238 5.68 -4.06 -21.72
C GLY A 238 6.89 -3.75 -20.84
N TYR A 239 6.94 -2.55 -20.23
CA TYR A 239 8.02 -2.12 -19.39
C TYR A 239 8.06 -2.92 -18.07
N TYR A 240 6.94 -3.05 -17.37
CA TYR A 240 6.90 -3.82 -16.13
C TYR A 240 5.63 -4.64 -15.89
N VAL A 241 4.45 -4.23 -16.41
CA VAL A 241 3.17 -4.87 -16.09
C VAL A 241 3.15 -6.33 -16.53
N ASP A 242 3.61 -6.60 -17.75
CA ASP A 242 3.70 -7.96 -18.30
C ASP A 242 4.78 -8.82 -17.64
N LYS A 243 5.60 -8.24 -16.75
CA LYS A 243 6.63 -8.93 -15.97
C LYS A 243 6.19 -9.28 -14.55
N LEU A 244 5.00 -8.82 -14.15
CA LEU A 244 4.46 -9.16 -12.83
C LEU A 244 4.18 -10.65 -12.70
N PRO A 245 4.40 -11.26 -11.53
CA PRO A 245 3.98 -12.62 -11.26
C PRO A 245 2.49 -12.81 -11.50
N ALA A 246 2.11 -14.01 -11.96
CA ALA A 246 0.69 -14.31 -12.18
C ALA A 246 -0.10 -14.22 -10.87
N ASN A 247 -1.12 -13.38 -10.88
CA ASN A 247 -2.08 -13.26 -9.80
C ASN A 247 -3.46 -12.93 -10.42
N PRO A 248 -4.52 -13.70 -10.15
CA PRO A 248 -5.83 -13.49 -10.77
C PRO A 248 -6.47 -12.14 -10.40
N LYS A 249 -5.98 -11.48 -9.35
CA LYS A 249 -6.44 -10.17 -8.90
C LYS A 249 -5.62 -9.01 -9.51
N ASN A 250 -4.56 -9.28 -10.30
CA ASN A 250 -3.83 -8.23 -11.02
C ASN A 250 -4.77 -7.50 -11.99
N LYS A 251 -4.64 -6.18 -12.06
CA LYS A 251 -5.46 -5.33 -12.95
C LYS A 251 -4.61 -4.29 -13.64
N TYR A 252 -4.79 -4.16 -14.94
CA TYR A 252 -4.29 -3.03 -15.72
C TYR A 252 -5.47 -2.19 -16.18
N LEU A 253 -5.46 -0.89 -15.90
CA LEU A 253 -6.55 0.03 -16.19
C LEU A 253 -6.01 1.28 -16.90
N GLU A 254 -6.57 1.54 -18.07
CA GLU A 254 -6.37 2.77 -18.82
C GLU A 254 -7.52 3.73 -18.52
N VAL A 255 -7.19 4.99 -18.25
CA VAL A 255 -8.17 6.04 -17.94
C VAL A 255 -7.95 7.27 -18.78
N SER A 256 -9.00 8.08 -18.99
CA SER A 256 -8.84 9.37 -19.62
C SER A 256 -8.00 10.31 -18.74
N GLY A 257 -7.15 11.14 -19.37
CA GLY A 257 -6.33 12.10 -18.64
C GLY A 257 -4.84 11.88 -18.77
N GLY A 258 -4.06 12.66 -18.05
CA GLY A 258 -2.60 12.65 -18.05
C GLY A 258 -2.02 12.16 -16.73
N HIS A 259 -0.72 12.38 -16.58
CA HIS A 259 0.05 11.94 -15.42
C HIS A 259 -0.53 12.37 -14.05
N LEU A 260 -0.98 13.60 -13.96
CA LEU A 260 -1.51 14.18 -12.72
C LEU A 260 -3.00 13.91 -12.50
N ASP A 261 -3.77 13.62 -13.57
CA ASP A 261 -5.21 13.40 -13.45
C ASP A 261 -5.57 11.99 -13.00
N THR A 262 -4.69 11.02 -13.29
CA THR A 262 -4.89 9.59 -13.04
C THR A 262 -5.40 9.27 -11.63
N PRO A 263 -4.84 9.83 -10.54
CA PRO A 263 -5.33 9.54 -9.19
C PRO A 263 -6.80 9.90 -8.98
N ARG A 264 -7.22 11.06 -9.51
CA ARG A 264 -8.58 11.56 -9.35
C ARG A 264 -9.60 10.78 -10.19
N VAL A 265 -9.27 10.52 -11.47
CA VAL A 265 -10.22 9.88 -12.39
C VAL A 265 -10.42 8.39 -12.12
N ALA A 266 -9.46 7.74 -11.44
CA ALA A 266 -9.51 6.32 -11.09
C ALA A 266 -10.03 6.04 -9.67
N SER A 267 -10.41 7.05 -8.92
CA SER A 267 -10.72 6.96 -7.48
C SER A 267 -11.69 5.83 -7.13
N ASP A 268 -12.83 5.72 -7.84
CA ASP A 268 -13.86 4.72 -7.55
C ASP A 268 -13.39 3.30 -7.93
N GLU A 269 -12.68 3.19 -9.05
CA GLU A 269 -12.10 1.93 -9.52
C GLU A 269 -11.04 1.38 -8.55
N ILE A 270 -10.23 2.28 -7.96
CA ILE A 270 -9.23 1.94 -6.96
C ILE A 270 -9.92 1.36 -5.72
N VAL A 271 -10.95 2.04 -5.20
CA VAL A 271 -11.71 1.58 -4.02
C VAL A 271 -12.35 0.21 -4.28
N ALA A 272 -13.00 0.04 -5.44
CA ALA A 272 -13.64 -1.22 -5.80
C ALA A 272 -12.62 -2.37 -5.90
N TRP A 273 -11.49 -2.11 -6.55
CA TRP A 273 -10.44 -3.11 -6.70
C TRP A 273 -9.79 -3.49 -5.37
N ILE A 274 -9.45 -2.54 -4.50
CA ILE A 274 -8.84 -2.82 -3.20
C ILE A 274 -9.72 -3.78 -2.39
N LYS A 275 -11.05 -3.55 -2.34
CA LYS A 275 -11.98 -4.44 -1.63
C LYS A 275 -11.89 -5.89 -2.12
N THR A 276 -11.69 -6.08 -3.42
CA THR A 276 -11.53 -7.42 -4.02
C THR A 276 -10.12 -7.98 -3.78
N ALA A 277 -9.10 -7.13 -3.90
CA ALA A 277 -7.70 -7.55 -3.83
C ALA A 277 -7.31 -8.09 -2.45
N VAL A 278 -7.83 -7.47 -1.38
CA VAL A 278 -7.49 -7.87 0.00
C VAL A 278 -8.52 -8.79 0.65
N ALA A 279 -9.64 -9.08 -0.03
CA ALA A 279 -10.60 -10.07 0.44
C ALA A 279 -9.93 -11.45 0.59
N PRO A 280 -10.37 -12.27 1.57
CA PRO A 280 -9.88 -13.64 1.81
C PRO A 280 -9.86 -14.52 0.59
#